data_1de52f1853647f6db23d3ea7e54699f0
#
_entry.id   1de52f1853647f6db23d3ea7e54699f0
#
_cell.length_a   1.000
_cell.length_b   1.000
_cell.length_c   1.000
_cell.angle_alpha   90.00
_cell.angle_beta   90.00
_cell.angle_gamma   90.00
#
_symmetry.space_group_name_H-M   'P 1'
#
loop_
_entity.id
_entity.type
_entity.pdbx_description
1 polymer ?
#
loop_
_entity_poly.entity_id
_entity_poly.type
_entity_poly.pdbx_seq_one_letter_code
_entity_poly.pdbx_strand_id
1 'polypeptide(L)' 'MMKHYAQILRELREDNDETQQNIADILGITQQQYGLYEKGYRSLPIDYIKPLCEHFGVSADYVLGVEIKNKKRG' A
#
# COMPACT_ATOMS: atom_id res chain seq x y z
N MET A 1 1.23 6.76 16.70
CA MET A 1 0.72 7.53 15.59
C MET A 1 0.68 6.70 14.33
N MET A 2 -0.38 6.82 13.58
CA MET A 2 -0.53 6.00 12.38
C MET A 2 0.00 6.72 11.16
N LYS A 3 0.64 5.97 10.27
CA LYS A 3 1.10 6.52 9.02
C LYS A 3 -0.03 6.49 8.00
N HIS A 4 -0.02 7.44 7.10
CA HIS A 4 -0.95 7.43 5.99
C HIS A 4 -0.58 6.27 5.05
N TYR A 5 -1.58 5.62 4.46
CA TYR A 5 -1.31 4.47 3.58
C TYR A 5 -0.39 4.84 2.44
N ALA A 6 -0.45 6.08 1.97
CA ALA A 6 0.39 6.50 0.86
C ALA A 6 1.87 6.36 1.23
N GLN A 7 2.23 6.77 2.43
CA GLN A 7 3.60 6.65 2.89
C GLN A 7 3.99 5.18 3.07
N ILE A 8 3.08 4.38 3.59
CA ILE A 8 3.35 2.97 3.80
C ILE A 8 3.58 2.26 2.48
N LEU A 9 2.75 2.54 1.47
CA LEU A 9 2.93 1.92 0.17
C LEU A 9 4.28 2.28 -0.43
N ARG A 10 4.67 3.54 -0.31
CA ARG A 10 5.95 3.98 -0.84
C ARG A 10 7.10 3.27 -0.13
N GLU A 11 7.02 3.17 1.18
CA GLU A 11 8.07 2.51 1.94
C GLU A 11 8.17 1.03 1.58
N LEU A 12 7.02 0.35 1.45
CA LEU A 12 7.03 -1.04 1.06
C LEU A 12 7.66 -1.23 -0.31
N ARG A 13 7.29 -0.35 -1.24
CA ARG A 13 7.83 -0.43 -2.59
C ARG A 13 9.35 -0.22 -2.58
N GLU A 14 9.80 0.81 -1.90
CA GLU A 14 11.22 1.13 -1.85
C GLU A 14 12.02 0.06 -1.12
N ASP A 15 11.45 -0.49 -0.06
CA ASP A 15 12.12 -1.55 0.69
C ASP A 15 12.30 -2.81 -0.15
N ASN A 16 11.44 -3.01 -1.14
CA ASN A 16 11.53 -4.16 -2.01
C ASN A 16 12.20 -3.82 -3.34
N ASP A 17 12.77 -2.63 -3.45
CA ASP A 17 13.49 -2.20 -4.67
C ASP A 17 12.62 -2.26 -5.91
N GLU A 18 11.35 -1.85 -5.77
CA GLU A 18 10.41 -1.91 -6.88
C GLU A 18 10.05 -0.51 -7.35
N THR A 19 9.66 -0.42 -8.62
CA THR A 19 9.26 0.85 -9.20
C THR A 19 7.75 1.02 -9.08
N GLN A 20 7.29 2.26 -9.24
CA GLN A 20 5.86 2.53 -9.29
C GLN A 20 5.22 1.78 -10.45
N GLN A 21 5.93 1.64 -11.57
CA GLN A 21 5.40 0.92 -12.71
C GLN A 21 5.14 -0.55 -12.38
N ASN A 22 6.03 -1.17 -11.62
CA ASN A 22 5.84 -2.56 -11.22
C ASN A 22 4.55 -2.73 -10.44
N ILE A 23 4.31 -1.83 -9.49
CA ILE A 23 3.12 -1.93 -8.66
C ILE A 23 1.87 -1.62 -9.50
N ALA A 24 1.96 -0.63 -10.38
CA ALA A 24 0.84 -0.29 -11.25
C ALA A 24 0.47 -1.48 -12.13
N ASP A 25 1.46 -2.22 -12.63
CA ASP A 25 1.21 -3.39 -13.45
C ASP A 25 0.45 -4.46 -12.67
N ILE A 26 0.81 -4.64 -11.40
CA ILE A 26 0.13 -5.62 -10.56
C ILE A 26 -1.33 -5.25 -10.39
N LEU A 27 -1.62 -3.96 -10.28
CA LEU A 27 -2.97 -3.49 -10.09
C LEU A 27 -3.74 -3.31 -11.39
N GLY A 28 -3.05 -3.39 -12.54
CA GLY A 28 -3.70 -3.20 -13.82
C GLY A 28 -4.04 -1.75 -14.13
N ILE A 29 -3.25 -0.82 -13.61
CA ILE A 29 -3.48 0.61 -13.82
C ILE A 29 -2.19 1.24 -14.34
N THR A 30 -2.26 2.52 -14.68
CA THR A 30 -1.08 3.22 -15.18
C THR A 30 -0.18 3.63 -14.02
N GLN A 31 1.08 3.87 -14.34
CA GLN A 31 2.02 4.32 -13.34
C GLN A 31 1.59 5.68 -12.77
N GLN A 32 1.01 6.54 -13.61
CA GLN A 32 0.55 7.84 -13.16
C GLN A 32 -0.60 7.71 -12.17
N GLN A 33 -1.52 6.79 -12.41
CA GLN A 33 -2.61 6.55 -11.47
C GLN A 33 -2.08 6.04 -10.15
N TYR A 34 -1.16 5.10 -10.20
CA TYR A 34 -0.59 4.58 -8.96
C TYR A 34 0.15 5.67 -8.19
N GLY A 35 0.87 6.52 -8.92
CA GLY A 35 1.60 7.61 -8.29
C GLY A 35 0.70 8.53 -7.49
N LEU A 36 -0.55 8.73 -7.93
CA LEU A 36 -1.49 9.56 -7.19
C LEU A 36 -1.83 8.94 -5.85
N TYR A 37 -1.88 7.61 -5.77
CA TYR A 37 -2.13 6.95 -4.50
C TYR A 37 -0.94 7.12 -3.56
N GLU A 38 0.27 7.01 -4.08
CA GLU A 38 1.47 7.18 -3.24
C GLU A 38 1.65 8.61 -2.76
N LYS A 39 1.08 9.57 -3.49
CA LYS A 39 1.16 10.96 -3.05
C LYS A 39 0.01 11.34 -2.13
N GLY A 40 -0.95 10.46 -1.97
CA GLY A 40 -2.10 10.74 -1.14
C GLY A 40 -3.13 11.64 -1.79
N TYR A 41 -3.04 11.84 -3.10
CA TYR A 41 -3.98 12.69 -3.82
C TYR A 41 -5.27 11.97 -4.14
N ARG A 42 -5.27 10.65 -4.10
CA ARG A 42 -6.44 9.86 -4.35
C ARG A 42 -6.58 8.79 -3.30
N SER A 43 -7.81 8.49 -2.92
CA SER A 43 -8.08 7.41 -1.97
C SER A 43 -7.82 6.06 -2.65
N LEU A 44 -7.19 5.16 -1.93
CA LEU A 44 -6.88 3.84 -2.45
C LEU A 44 -8.15 3.01 -2.48
N PRO A 45 -8.57 2.51 -3.65
CA PRO A 45 -9.77 1.68 -3.71
C PRO A 45 -9.56 0.39 -2.93
N ILE A 46 -10.63 -0.08 -2.30
CA ILE A 46 -10.53 -1.28 -1.50
C ILE A 46 -10.15 -2.48 -2.34
N ASP A 47 -10.51 -2.48 -3.62
CA ASP A 47 -10.18 -3.59 -4.51
C ASP A 47 -8.69 -3.76 -4.72
N TYR A 48 -7.91 -2.72 -4.45
CA TYR A 48 -6.45 -2.80 -4.62
C TYR A 48 -5.74 -3.25 -3.36
N ILE A 49 -6.44 -3.26 -2.23
CA ILE A 49 -5.81 -3.63 -0.96
C ILE A 49 -5.34 -5.07 -0.97
N LYS A 50 -6.19 -5.98 -1.43
CA LYS A 50 -5.84 -7.39 -1.40
C LYS A 50 -4.62 -7.72 -2.25
N PRO A 51 -4.58 -7.32 -3.53
CA PRO A 51 -3.37 -7.62 -4.32
C PRO A 51 -2.12 -6.96 -3.77
N LEU A 52 -2.24 -5.79 -3.18
CA LEU A 52 -1.07 -5.15 -2.59
C LEU A 52 -0.59 -5.91 -1.36
N CYS A 53 -1.52 -6.37 -0.53
CA CYS A 53 -1.15 -7.15 0.64
C CYS A 53 -0.49 -8.45 0.24
N GLU A 54 -1.02 -9.10 -0.78
CA GLU A 54 -0.45 -10.36 -1.24
C GLU A 54 0.93 -10.16 -1.83
N HIS A 55 1.09 -9.09 -2.59
CA HIS A 55 2.37 -8.82 -3.22
C HIS A 55 3.46 -8.51 -2.20
N PHE A 56 3.13 -7.68 -1.23
CA PHE A 56 4.13 -7.28 -0.23
C PHE A 56 4.20 -8.22 0.96
N GLY A 57 3.26 -9.17 1.07
CA GLY A 57 3.28 -10.11 2.18
C GLY A 57 2.93 -9.46 3.51
N VAL A 58 2.01 -8.51 3.49
CA VAL A 58 1.62 -7.78 4.70
C VAL A 58 0.10 -7.83 4.85
N SER A 59 -0.38 -7.47 6.03
CA SER A 59 -1.81 -7.45 6.30
C SER A 59 -2.44 -6.18 5.77
N ALA A 60 -3.77 -6.21 5.60
CA ALA A 60 -4.50 -5.01 5.22
C ALA A 60 -4.37 -3.95 6.30
N ASP A 61 -4.38 -4.37 7.57
CA ASP A 61 -4.22 -3.41 8.67
C ASP A 61 -2.90 -2.68 8.55
N TYR A 62 -1.85 -3.37 8.17
CA TYR A 62 -0.56 -2.74 8.00
C TYR A 62 -0.59 -1.71 6.89
N VAL A 63 -1.16 -2.07 5.74
CA VAL A 63 -1.22 -1.15 4.61
C VAL A 63 -2.05 0.08 4.95
N LEU A 64 -3.13 -0.12 5.70
CA LEU A 64 -4.00 0.99 6.06
C LEU A 64 -3.46 1.84 7.21
N GLY A 65 -2.35 1.42 7.80
CA GLY A 65 -1.72 2.20 8.86
C GLY A 65 -2.41 2.10 10.20
N VAL A 66 -3.25 1.07 10.38
CA VAL A 66 -3.96 0.91 11.63
C VAL A 66 -3.48 -0.25 12.47
N GLU A 67 -2.45 -0.93 12.00
CA GLU A 67 -1.93 -2.05 12.77
C GLU A 67 -1.19 -1.57 13.99
N ILE A 68 -1.52 -2.13 15.14
CA ILE A 68 -0.84 -1.78 16.33
C ILE A 68 -0.32 -3.04 16.95
N LYS A 69 0.79 -2.89 17.62
CA LYS A 69 1.47 -4.04 18.07
C LYS A 69 0.74 -4.80 19.11
N ASN A 70 -0.09 -4.21 19.83
CA ASN A 70 -0.73 -4.97 20.87
C ASN A 70 -2.12 -5.37 20.55
N LYS A 71 -2.43 -5.43 19.33
CA LYS A 71 -3.68 -5.79 19.05
C LYS A 71 -3.97 -7.06 19.34
N LYS A 72 -3.94 -7.52 20.07
CA LYS A 72 -4.24 -8.65 20.40
C LYS A 72 -5.39 -8.82 20.70
N ARG A 73 -6.01 -8.79 20.55
CA ARG A 73 -7.01 -8.95 20.76
C ARG A 73 -7.34 -9.79 20.56
N GLY A 74 -7.17 -10.18 20.55
CA GLY A 74 -7.70 -10.88 20.28
C GLY A 74 -7.75 -11.48 20.08
#